data_b7c02289462e67cfdd89e6cbc2c7c56a
#
_entry.id   b7c02289462e67cfdd89e6cbc2c7c56a
#
_cell.length_a   1.000
_cell.length_b   1.000
_cell.length_c   1.000
_cell.angle_alpha   90.00
_cell.angle_beta   90.00
_cell.angle_gamma   90.00
#
_symmetry.space_group_name_H-M   'P 1'
#
loop_
_entity.id
_entity.type
_entity.pdbx_description
1 polymer ?
#
loop_
_entity_poly.entity_id
_entity_poly.type
_entity_poly.pdbx_seq_one_letter_code
_entity_poly.pdbx_strand_id
1 'polypeptide(L)'
;MKWFRRTAPEPTPQPTPDPAVAAARFWADWHELLPEISAALGDNEPNRVENALCELVAALHPDLHFSLDRGHRSIYSFVVSGQEDPLLRPVTDAWKAAAPPDTAIWEFHDSVPPVPDPTGVTVNLGRHRVALADIRVHAQVDRAAGLVDVAVHHPVLAVLDPASRAAMTFLPLDATLGERVAGARLRRVEAADVEPEDSIDLLELRRLVDTLDG
;
A
#
# COMPACT_ATOMS: atom_id res chain seq x y z
N MET A 1 -16.07 38.73 37.79
CA MET A 1 -14.82 38.67 37.02
C MET A 1 -15.08 37.75 35.87
N LYS A 2 -15.24 38.24 34.60
CA LYS A 2 -15.53 37.40 33.40
C LYS A 2 -14.21 37.09 32.71
N TRP A 3 -13.84 35.82 32.65
CA TRP A 3 -12.67 35.35 31.89
C TRP A 3 -13.07 35.22 30.43
N PHE A 4 -12.50 36.02 29.57
CA PHE A 4 -12.58 35.83 28.09
C PHE A 4 -11.54 34.79 27.67
N ARG A 5 -11.97 33.59 27.23
CA ARG A 5 -11.11 32.66 26.49
C ARG A 5 -10.81 33.28 25.13
N ARG A 6 -9.56 33.60 24.87
CA ARG A 6 -9.08 33.87 23.54
C ARG A 6 -9.15 32.57 22.75
N THR A 7 -10.06 32.47 21.81
CA THR A 7 -10.04 31.43 20.79
C THR A 7 -8.81 31.68 19.93
N ALA A 8 -7.88 30.73 19.87
CA ALA A 8 -6.79 30.80 18.90
C ALA A 8 -7.43 30.83 17.49
N PRO A 9 -6.92 31.66 16.55
CA PRO A 9 -7.41 31.60 15.18
C PRO A 9 -7.19 30.20 14.64
N GLU A 10 -8.25 29.62 14.03
CA GLU A 10 -8.13 28.38 13.28
C GLU A 10 -7.02 28.57 12.24
N PRO A 11 -6.10 27.61 12.08
CA PRO A 11 -5.09 27.68 11.05
C PRO A 11 -5.80 27.83 9.70
N THR A 12 -5.51 28.92 9.01
CA THR A 12 -6.00 29.16 7.64
C THR A 12 -5.54 27.97 6.80
N PRO A 13 -6.44 27.24 6.11
CA PRO A 13 -6.04 26.15 5.24
C PRO A 13 -5.05 26.71 4.21
N GLN A 14 -3.82 26.25 4.28
CA GLN A 14 -2.84 26.58 3.24
C GLN A 14 -3.31 25.92 1.96
N PRO A 15 -3.31 26.61 0.82
CA PRO A 15 -3.67 26.00 -0.45
C PRO A 15 -2.73 24.80 -0.66
N THR A 16 -3.33 23.63 -0.87
CA THR A 16 -2.58 22.42 -1.22
C THR A 16 -1.73 22.73 -2.45
N PRO A 17 -0.41 22.56 -2.41
CA PRO A 17 0.43 22.83 -3.56
C PRO A 17 -0.02 21.99 -4.76
N ASP A 18 0.18 22.51 -5.98
CA ASP A 18 -0.04 21.75 -7.20
C ASP A 18 0.74 20.43 -7.12
N PRO A 19 0.10 19.26 -7.28
CA PRO A 19 0.76 17.97 -7.15
C PRO A 19 2.01 17.81 -8.04
N ALA A 20 2.02 18.40 -9.24
CA ALA A 20 3.17 18.34 -10.14
C ALA A 20 4.35 19.17 -9.61
N VAL A 21 4.07 20.35 -9.01
CA VAL A 21 5.10 21.20 -8.40
C VAL A 21 5.68 20.54 -7.15
N ALA A 22 4.81 19.96 -6.31
CA ALA A 22 5.23 19.22 -5.12
C ALA A 22 6.09 17.99 -5.50
N ALA A 23 5.69 17.23 -6.51
CA ALA A 23 6.44 16.10 -7.04
C ALA A 23 7.83 16.51 -7.56
N ALA A 24 7.92 17.57 -8.37
CA ALA A 24 9.19 18.07 -8.89
C ALA A 24 10.16 18.48 -7.76
N ARG A 25 9.63 19.14 -6.73
CA ARG A 25 10.42 19.51 -5.55
C ARG A 25 10.89 18.27 -4.78
N PHE A 26 9.99 17.31 -4.54
CA PHE A 26 10.35 16.04 -3.89
C PHE A 26 11.56 15.39 -4.57
N TRP A 27 11.54 15.28 -5.90
CA TRP A 27 12.62 14.61 -6.62
C TRP A 27 13.92 15.39 -6.62
N ALA A 28 13.88 16.72 -6.54
CA ALA A 28 15.08 17.53 -6.33
C ALA A 28 15.69 17.26 -4.95
N ASP A 29 14.87 17.31 -3.89
CA ASP A 29 15.29 17.08 -2.51
C ASP A 29 15.75 15.61 -2.30
N TRP A 30 15.09 14.65 -2.96
CA TRP A 30 15.51 13.23 -3.00
C TRP A 30 16.93 13.07 -3.55
N HIS A 31 17.27 13.78 -4.65
CA HIS A 31 18.61 13.70 -5.23
C HIS A 31 19.68 14.25 -4.29
N GLU A 32 19.35 15.27 -3.51
CA GLU A 32 20.27 15.82 -2.51
C GLU A 32 20.46 14.85 -1.33
N LEU A 33 19.41 14.16 -0.91
CA LEU A 33 19.44 13.17 0.17
C LEU A 33 20.02 11.80 -0.24
N LEU A 34 20.06 11.49 -1.52
CA LEU A 34 20.41 10.16 -2.03
C LEU A 34 21.77 9.63 -1.52
N PRO A 35 22.85 10.45 -1.41
CA PRO A 35 24.12 9.99 -0.85
C PRO A 35 23.99 9.54 0.62
N GLU A 36 23.20 10.25 1.42
CA GLU A 36 22.98 9.93 2.83
C GLU A 36 22.12 8.68 2.98
N ILE A 37 21.05 8.56 2.18
CA ILE A 37 20.20 7.37 2.12
C ILE A 37 21.06 6.15 1.74
N SER A 38 21.89 6.27 0.70
CA SER A 38 22.74 5.18 0.24
C SER A 38 23.77 4.75 1.31
N ALA A 39 24.35 5.71 2.05
CA ALA A 39 25.27 5.41 3.13
C ALA A 39 24.55 4.70 4.29
N ALA A 40 23.38 5.19 4.72
CA ALA A 40 22.61 4.58 5.79
C ALA A 40 22.19 3.14 5.48
N LEU A 41 21.78 2.88 4.22
CA LEU A 41 21.42 1.53 3.78
C LEU A 41 22.65 0.62 3.66
N GLY A 42 23.78 1.14 3.15
CA GLY A 42 25.02 0.40 3.08
C GLY A 42 25.56 -0.01 4.46
N ASP A 43 25.36 0.84 5.45
CA ASP A 43 25.73 0.59 6.86
C ASP A 43 24.70 -0.30 7.58
N ASN A 44 23.57 -0.64 6.94
CA ASN A 44 22.43 -1.34 7.54
C ASN A 44 21.79 -0.55 8.71
N GLU A 45 21.78 0.78 8.61
CA GLU A 45 21.24 1.72 9.60
C GLU A 45 20.14 2.63 8.99
N PRO A 46 19.03 2.08 8.42
CA PRO A 46 18.00 2.87 7.74
C PRO A 46 17.36 3.95 8.63
N ASN A 47 17.34 3.75 9.94
CA ASN A 47 16.77 4.71 10.90
C ASN A 47 17.48 6.07 10.88
N ARG A 48 18.72 6.15 10.37
CA ARG A 48 19.46 7.43 10.26
C ARG A 48 18.79 8.42 9.33
N VAL A 49 18.05 7.93 8.35
CA VAL A 49 17.38 8.76 7.32
C VAL A 49 15.87 8.80 7.46
N GLU A 50 15.31 8.10 8.43
CA GLU A 50 13.86 7.97 8.62
C GLU A 50 13.18 9.33 8.78
N ASN A 51 13.71 10.22 9.65
CA ASN A 51 13.14 11.55 9.85
C ASN A 51 13.19 12.41 8.57
N ALA A 52 14.31 12.38 7.85
CA ALA A 52 14.45 13.13 6.60
C ALA A 52 13.47 12.63 5.53
N LEU A 53 13.27 11.32 5.44
CA LEU A 53 12.27 10.73 4.53
C LEU A 53 10.83 11.05 4.97
N CYS A 54 10.54 11.06 6.28
CA CYS A 54 9.24 11.48 6.80
C CYS A 54 8.94 12.94 6.39
N GLU A 55 9.90 13.84 6.58
CA GLU A 55 9.74 15.25 6.21
C GLU A 55 9.57 15.43 4.69
N LEU A 56 10.35 14.69 3.90
CA LEU A 56 10.30 14.70 2.45
C LEU A 56 8.93 14.25 1.93
N VAL A 57 8.38 13.15 2.45
CA VAL A 57 7.05 12.63 2.06
C VAL A 57 5.94 13.54 2.58
N ALA A 58 6.04 14.06 3.82
CA ALA A 58 5.06 14.98 4.38
C ALA A 58 4.99 16.31 3.58
N ALA A 59 6.08 16.71 2.91
CA ALA A 59 6.10 17.87 2.03
C ALA A 59 5.30 17.67 0.73
N LEU A 60 5.08 16.42 0.30
CA LEU A 60 4.13 16.08 -0.78
C LEU A 60 2.69 16.20 -0.28
N HIS A 61 2.38 15.48 0.78
CA HIS A 61 1.10 15.53 1.49
C HIS A 61 1.25 14.88 2.87
N PRO A 62 0.71 15.49 3.95
CA PRO A 62 0.88 15.00 5.32
C PRO A 62 0.27 13.62 5.60
N ASP A 63 -0.73 13.20 4.81
CA ASP A 63 -1.42 11.93 4.97
C ASP A 63 -0.84 10.82 4.09
N LEU A 64 0.27 11.06 3.38
CA LEU A 64 0.97 10.01 2.65
C LEU A 64 1.85 9.17 3.58
N HIS A 65 1.94 7.91 3.24
CA HIS A 65 2.83 6.95 3.87
C HIS A 65 3.95 6.54 2.92
N PHE A 66 5.05 6.05 3.46
CA PHE A 66 6.11 5.46 2.65
C PHE A 66 6.64 4.19 3.28
N SER A 67 7.22 3.34 2.44
CA SER A 67 8.09 2.25 2.88
C SER A 67 9.37 2.22 2.05
N LEU A 68 10.40 1.69 2.67
CA LEU A 68 11.71 1.45 2.08
C LEU A 68 12.04 -0.03 2.29
N ASP A 69 11.94 -0.80 1.22
CA ASP A 69 12.02 -2.25 1.25
C ASP A 69 13.04 -2.78 0.23
N ARG A 70 13.19 -4.10 0.16
CA ARG A 70 13.87 -4.75 -0.95
C ARG A 70 13.01 -4.66 -2.21
N GLY A 71 13.62 -4.27 -3.31
CA GLY A 71 12.95 -4.22 -4.60
C GLY A 71 12.70 -5.61 -5.19
N HIS A 72 11.77 -5.70 -6.13
CA HIS A 72 11.50 -6.91 -6.89
C HIS A 72 12.45 -7.06 -8.08
N ARG A 73 12.82 -5.95 -8.71
CA ARG A 73 13.72 -5.87 -9.89
C ARG A 73 15.00 -5.10 -9.58
N SER A 74 15.00 -4.32 -8.51
CA SER A 74 16.07 -3.49 -8.01
C SER A 74 16.53 -3.96 -6.63
N ILE A 75 17.62 -3.42 -6.12
CA ILE A 75 18.07 -3.73 -4.74
C ILE A 75 17.10 -3.16 -3.73
N TYR A 76 16.63 -1.92 -3.95
CA TYR A 76 15.73 -1.19 -3.06
C TYR A 76 14.47 -0.76 -3.80
N SER A 77 13.38 -0.75 -3.07
CA SER A 77 12.08 -0.22 -3.48
C SER A 77 11.69 0.92 -2.55
N PHE A 78 11.35 2.07 -3.11
CA PHE A 78 10.75 3.17 -2.37
C PHE A 78 9.29 3.32 -2.81
N VAL A 79 8.40 3.13 -1.87
CA VAL A 79 6.96 3.18 -2.08
C VAL A 79 6.39 4.41 -1.41
N VAL A 80 5.57 5.18 -2.11
CA VAL A 80 4.76 6.25 -1.54
C VAL A 80 3.29 5.89 -1.75
N SER A 81 2.53 5.76 -0.67
CA SER A 81 1.17 5.24 -0.68
C SER A 81 0.19 6.21 -0.03
N GLY A 82 -1.00 6.33 -0.61
CA GLY A 82 -2.15 6.99 -0.02
C GLY A 82 -3.07 6.04 0.76
N GLN A 83 -2.68 4.79 0.99
CA GLN A 83 -3.47 3.78 1.70
C GLN A 83 -4.90 3.65 1.15
N GLU A 84 -5.03 3.56 -0.17
CA GLU A 84 -6.30 3.47 -0.91
C GLU A 84 -7.20 4.73 -0.86
N ASP A 85 -6.77 5.82 -0.21
CA ASP A 85 -7.53 7.07 -0.24
C ASP A 85 -7.54 7.64 -1.67
N PRO A 86 -8.71 7.70 -2.33
CA PRO A 86 -8.81 8.20 -3.70
C PRO A 86 -8.46 9.70 -3.81
N LEU A 87 -8.53 10.46 -2.72
CA LEU A 87 -8.18 11.87 -2.70
C LEU A 87 -6.66 12.10 -2.79
N LEU A 88 -5.85 11.12 -2.36
CA LEU A 88 -4.40 11.17 -2.43
C LEU A 88 -3.83 10.64 -3.75
N ARG A 89 -4.64 9.95 -4.56
CA ARG A 89 -4.22 9.37 -5.84
C ARG A 89 -3.64 10.39 -6.82
N PRO A 90 -4.20 11.60 -7.00
CA PRO A 90 -3.59 12.60 -7.89
C PRO A 90 -2.18 13.02 -7.45
N VAL A 91 -1.89 12.98 -6.15
CA VAL A 91 -0.57 13.32 -5.60
C VAL A 91 0.43 12.19 -5.88
N THR A 92 0.07 10.94 -5.60
CA THR A 92 0.94 9.78 -5.86
C THR A 92 1.16 9.55 -7.36
N ASP A 93 0.14 9.79 -8.21
CA ASP A 93 0.26 9.74 -9.67
C ASP A 93 1.25 10.80 -10.20
N ALA A 94 1.14 12.03 -9.74
CA ALA A 94 2.04 13.11 -10.13
C ALA A 94 3.49 12.83 -9.66
N TRP A 95 3.64 12.32 -8.44
CA TRP A 95 4.92 11.91 -7.88
C TRP A 95 5.57 10.81 -8.72
N LYS A 96 4.82 9.76 -9.09
CA LYS A 96 5.32 8.66 -9.94
C LYS A 96 5.64 9.13 -11.36
N ALA A 97 4.80 9.99 -11.93
CA ALA A 97 5.04 10.52 -13.27
C ALA A 97 6.31 11.36 -13.37
N ALA A 98 6.72 12.02 -12.28
CA ALA A 98 7.95 12.81 -12.19
C ALA A 98 9.16 11.98 -11.73
N ALA A 99 8.98 10.69 -11.37
CA ALA A 99 10.04 9.84 -10.86
C ALA A 99 11.14 9.62 -11.91
N PRO A 100 12.41 9.51 -11.48
CA PRO A 100 13.47 9.02 -12.37
C PRO A 100 13.17 7.58 -12.81
N PRO A 101 13.72 7.14 -13.95
CA PRO A 101 13.60 5.76 -14.38
C PRO A 101 14.12 4.78 -13.31
N ASP A 102 13.48 3.63 -13.21
CA ASP A 102 13.97 2.54 -12.37
C ASP A 102 15.39 2.13 -12.80
N THR A 103 16.23 1.79 -11.83
CA THR A 103 17.62 1.36 -12.03
C THR A 103 17.86 -0.01 -11.40
N ALA A 104 19.06 -0.55 -11.52
CA ALA A 104 19.43 -1.76 -10.78
C ALA A 104 19.44 -1.57 -9.25
N ILE A 105 19.50 -0.31 -8.78
CA ILE A 105 19.56 0.02 -7.35
C ILE A 105 18.18 0.40 -6.81
N TRP A 106 17.42 1.20 -7.56
CA TRP A 106 16.15 1.79 -7.12
C TRP A 106 15.01 1.48 -8.06
N GLU A 107 13.87 1.12 -7.50
CA GLU A 107 12.56 1.15 -8.12
C GLU A 107 11.59 1.96 -7.25
N PHE A 108 10.63 2.62 -7.89
CA PHE A 108 9.72 3.56 -7.24
C PHE A 108 8.27 3.16 -7.52
N HIS A 109 7.43 3.13 -6.48
CA HIS A 109 6.03 2.75 -6.57
C HIS A 109 5.13 3.77 -5.91
N ASP A 110 4.04 4.13 -6.55
CA ASP A 110 3.00 5.06 -6.09
C ASP A 110 1.88 4.40 -5.26
N SER A 111 2.07 3.15 -4.95
CA SER A 111 1.22 2.29 -4.12
C SER A 111 2.00 1.02 -3.79
N VAL A 112 1.60 0.29 -2.75
CA VAL A 112 2.23 -0.99 -2.42
C VAL A 112 2.03 -1.98 -3.57
N PRO A 113 3.11 -2.45 -4.22
CA PRO A 113 3.01 -3.38 -5.35
C PRO A 113 2.60 -4.78 -4.88
N PRO A 114 2.03 -5.61 -5.77
CA PRO A 114 1.75 -7.01 -5.44
C PRO A 114 3.06 -7.78 -5.22
N VAL A 115 3.02 -8.73 -4.29
CA VAL A 115 4.13 -9.68 -4.11
C VAL A 115 4.23 -10.56 -5.37
N PRO A 116 5.43 -10.81 -5.92
CA PRO A 116 5.59 -11.62 -7.13
C PRO A 116 4.92 -13.00 -7.00
N ASP A 117 5.18 -13.70 -5.92
CA ASP A 117 4.55 -14.98 -5.58
C ASP A 117 3.96 -14.93 -4.16
N PRO A 118 2.66 -14.63 -4.00
CA PRO A 118 2.02 -14.59 -2.69
C PRO A 118 1.95 -15.98 -2.03
N THR A 119 2.02 -17.09 -2.80
CA THR A 119 1.95 -18.44 -2.22
C THR A 119 3.19 -18.81 -1.41
N GLY A 120 4.31 -18.16 -1.66
CA GLY A 120 5.53 -18.29 -0.86
C GLY A 120 5.51 -17.51 0.47
N VAL A 121 4.49 -16.66 0.69
CA VAL A 121 4.40 -15.82 1.88
C VAL A 121 3.75 -16.58 3.04
N THR A 122 4.31 -16.38 4.23
CA THR A 122 3.73 -16.88 5.49
C THR A 122 3.61 -15.73 6.47
N VAL A 123 2.42 -15.52 7.03
CA VAL A 123 2.12 -14.49 8.02
C VAL A 123 2.13 -15.11 9.43
N ASN A 124 2.86 -14.46 10.34
CA ASN A 124 2.88 -14.87 11.74
C ASN A 124 1.95 -13.96 12.56
N LEU A 125 0.91 -14.54 13.15
CA LEU A 125 -0.08 -13.86 14.00
C LEU A 125 -0.06 -14.47 15.39
N GLY A 126 0.75 -13.90 16.28
CA GLY A 126 0.95 -14.47 17.61
C GLY A 126 1.42 -15.92 17.53
N ARG A 127 0.57 -16.88 17.97
CA ARG A 127 0.86 -18.32 17.91
C ARG A 127 0.49 -18.98 16.57
N HIS A 128 -0.22 -18.26 15.69
CA HIS A 128 -0.69 -18.80 14.42
C HIS A 128 0.30 -18.46 13.30
N ARG A 129 0.56 -19.44 12.47
CA ARG A 129 1.36 -19.30 11.26
C ARG A 129 0.46 -19.64 10.06
N VAL A 130 0.23 -18.67 9.19
CA VAL A 130 -0.70 -18.77 8.08
C VAL A 130 0.07 -18.67 6.77
N ALA A 131 0.11 -19.74 5.99
CA ALA A 131 0.63 -19.68 4.64
C ALA A 131 -0.44 -19.08 3.71
N LEU A 132 -0.07 -18.08 2.91
CA LEU A 132 -1.03 -17.51 1.97
C LEU A 132 -1.45 -18.49 0.87
N ALA A 133 -0.66 -19.55 0.63
CA ALA A 133 -1.03 -20.67 -0.25
C ALA A 133 -2.31 -21.38 0.18
N ASP A 134 -2.64 -21.36 1.47
CA ASP A 134 -3.80 -22.04 2.04
C ASP A 134 -5.08 -21.16 2.04
N ILE A 135 -4.94 -19.89 1.64
CA ILE A 135 -6.09 -18.98 1.50
C ILE A 135 -6.95 -19.40 0.31
N ARG A 136 -8.25 -19.42 0.53
CA ARG A 136 -9.26 -19.64 -0.49
C ARG A 136 -10.15 -18.41 -0.63
N VAL A 137 -10.53 -18.10 -1.85
CA VAL A 137 -11.33 -16.92 -2.18
C VAL A 137 -12.50 -17.31 -3.07
N HIS A 138 -13.71 -16.98 -2.66
CA HIS A 138 -14.85 -16.98 -3.57
C HIS A 138 -14.97 -15.60 -4.20
N ALA A 139 -15.01 -15.52 -5.55
CA ALA A 139 -15.02 -14.27 -6.29
C ALA A 139 -16.27 -14.15 -7.16
N GLN A 140 -17.06 -13.11 -6.94
CA GLN A 140 -18.22 -12.75 -7.78
C GLN A 140 -17.86 -11.57 -8.66
N VAL A 141 -17.79 -11.80 -9.98
CA VAL A 141 -17.35 -10.79 -10.95
C VAL A 141 -18.54 -10.04 -11.53
N ASP A 142 -18.54 -8.73 -11.37
CA ASP A 142 -19.39 -7.80 -12.10
C ASP A 142 -18.60 -7.27 -13.32
N ARG A 143 -18.70 -7.97 -14.45
CA ARG A 143 -17.96 -7.60 -15.68
C ARG A 143 -18.38 -6.26 -16.24
N ALA A 144 -19.64 -5.84 -16.04
CA ALA A 144 -20.13 -4.57 -16.56
C ALA A 144 -19.52 -3.38 -15.80
N ALA A 145 -19.30 -3.56 -14.50
CA ALA A 145 -18.67 -2.55 -13.64
C ALA A 145 -17.13 -2.69 -13.57
N GLY A 146 -16.57 -3.83 -13.99
CA GLY A 146 -15.15 -4.15 -13.81
C GLY A 146 -14.78 -4.36 -12.35
N LEU A 147 -15.72 -4.85 -11.52
CA LEU A 147 -15.57 -5.01 -10.08
C LEU A 147 -15.74 -6.46 -9.64
N VAL A 148 -15.16 -6.78 -8.48
CA VAL A 148 -15.23 -8.11 -7.87
C VAL A 148 -15.64 -8.00 -6.41
N ASP A 149 -16.62 -8.78 -6.00
CA ASP A 149 -16.92 -9.03 -4.59
C ASP A 149 -16.21 -10.31 -4.17
N VAL A 150 -15.51 -10.31 -3.03
CA VAL A 150 -14.70 -11.43 -2.56
C VAL A 150 -15.07 -11.86 -1.15
N ALA A 151 -15.11 -13.19 -0.93
CA ALA A 151 -15.18 -13.79 0.38
C ALA A 151 -13.91 -14.62 0.62
N VAL A 152 -13.12 -14.23 1.62
CA VAL A 152 -11.83 -14.84 1.95
C VAL A 152 -12.03 -15.90 3.03
N HIS A 153 -11.52 -17.09 2.79
CA HIS A 153 -11.58 -18.21 3.73
C HIS A 153 -10.19 -18.73 4.09
N HIS A 154 -10.02 -19.01 5.35
CA HIS A 154 -8.99 -19.87 5.93
C HIS A 154 -9.46 -20.31 7.32
N PRO A 155 -9.24 -21.57 7.73
CA PRO A 155 -9.74 -22.08 9.02
C PRO A 155 -9.30 -21.24 10.24
N VAL A 156 -8.14 -20.59 10.16
CA VAL A 156 -7.63 -19.74 11.25
C VAL A 156 -8.52 -18.53 11.52
N LEU A 157 -9.25 -18.02 10.51
CA LEU A 157 -10.09 -16.82 10.66
C LEU A 157 -11.16 -16.98 11.74
N ALA A 158 -11.63 -18.21 11.96
CA ALA A 158 -12.65 -18.53 12.97
C ALA A 158 -12.15 -18.37 14.43
N VAL A 159 -10.83 -18.37 14.64
CA VAL A 159 -10.22 -18.35 15.99
C VAL A 159 -9.41 -17.08 16.27
N LEU A 160 -9.33 -16.17 15.31
CA LEU A 160 -8.66 -14.88 15.47
C LEU A 160 -9.58 -13.88 16.17
N ASP A 161 -8.96 -12.93 16.88
CA ASP A 161 -9.65 -11.74 17.34
C ASP A 161 -10.13 -10.88 16.16
N PRO A 162 -11.10 -9.96 16.36
CA PRO A 162 -11.68 -9.19 15.27
C PRO A 162 -10.67 -8.38 14.45
N ALA A 163 -9.65 -7.80 15.10
CA ALA A 163 -8.64 -6.99 14.42
C ALA A 163 -7.70 -7.86 13.57
N SER A 164 -7.20 -8.96 14.12
CA SER A 164 -6.39 -9.93 13.40
C SER A 164 -7.17 -10.61 12.27
N ARG A 165 -8.45 -10.90 12.49
CA ARG A 165 -9.35 -11.45 11.47
C ARG A 165 -9.51 -10.47 10.31
N ALA A 166 -9.79 -9.19 10.58
CA ALA A 166 -9.88 -8.15 9.56
C ALA A 166 -8.57 -8.03 8.78
N ALA A 167 -7.43 -7.91 9.47
CA ALA A 167 -6.12 -7.84 8.83
C ALA A 167 -5.87 -9.03 7.89
N MET A 168 -6.17 -10.26 8.33
CA MET A 168 -5.99 -11.49 7.53
C MET A 168 -7.05 -11.66 6.43
N THR A 169 -8.09 -10.86 6.42
CA THR A 169 -9.05 -10.82 5.31
C THR A 169 -8.52 -9.95 4.16
N PHE A 170 -7.87 -8.84 4.46
CA PHE A 170 -7.36 -7.89 3.45
C PHE A 170 -5.92 -8.18 3.00
N LEU A 171 -5.00 -8.46 3.93
CA LEU A 171 -3.58 -8.65 3.64
C LEU A 171 -3.29 -9.66 2.49
N PRO A 172 -3.95 -10.83 2.39
CA PRO A 172 -3.74 -11.73 1.26
C PRO A 172 -4.14 -11.13 -0.08
N LEU A 173 -5.19 -10.30 -0.10
CA LEU A 173 -5.68 -9.64 -1.31
C LEU A 173 -4.70 -8.55 -1.76
N ASP A 174 -4.22 -7.72 -0.82
CA ASP A 174 -3.22 -6.68 -1.09
C ASP A 174 -1.88 -7.30 -1.53
N ALA A 175 -1.44 -8.36 -0.86
CA ALA A 175 -0.25 -9.10 -1.29
C ALA A 175 -0.40 -9.69 -2.70
N THR A 176 -1.64 -10.07 -3.10
CA THR A 176 -1.92 -10.69 -4.38
C THR A 176 -2.08 -9.67 -5.50
N LEU A 177 -2.85 -8.62 -5.29
CA LEU A 177 -3.25 -7.67 -6.31
C LEU A 177 -2.43 -6.37 -6.27
N GLY A 178 -1.81 -6.08 -5.15
CA GLY A 178 -1.26 -4.76 -4.83
C GLY A 178 -2.36 -3.78 -4.42
N GLU A 179 -1.99 -2.77 -3.65
CA GLU A 179 -2.91 -1.76 -3.09
C GLU A 179 -3.79 -1.11 -4.17
N ARG A 180 -3.18 -0.67 -5.28
CA ARG A 180 -3.91 0.07 -6.33
C ARG A 180 -4.98 -0.77 -7.01
N VAL A 181 -4.66 -2.01 -7.37
CA VAL A 181 -5.60 -2.90 -8.04
C VAL A 181 -6.66 -3.39 -7.06
N ALA A 182 -6.28 -3.74 -5.83
CA ALA A 182 -7.22 -4.11 -4.78
C ALA A 182 -8.25 -2.99 -4.54
N GLY A 183 -7.79 -1.75 -4.29
CA GLY A 183 -8.67 -0.60 -4.08
C GLY A 183 -9.52 -0.19 -5.30
N ALA A 184 -9.07 -0.51 -6.53
CA ALA A 184 -9.82 -0.17 -7.74
C ALA A 184 -10.81 -1.26 -8.17
N ARG A 185 -10.54 -2.53 -7.87
CA ARG A 185 -11.28 -3.69 -8.39
C ARG A 185 -12.13 -4.41 -7.35
N LEU A 186 -11.74 -4.37 -6.07
CA LEU A 186 -12.50 -5.02 -5.02
C LEU A 186 -13.56 -4.07 -4.46
N ARG A 187 -14.84 -4.44 -4.61
CA ARG A 187 -15.97 -3.63 -4.13
C ARG A 187 -16.40 -4.03 -2.72
N ARG A 188 -16.51 -5.33 -2.48
CA ARG A 188 -16.89 -5.92 -1.20
C ARG A 188 -15.89 -7.00 -0.84
N VAL A 189 -15.38 -6.93 0.39
CA VAL A 189 -14.47 -7.91 0.96
C VAL A 189 -15.03 -8.39 2.27
N GLU A 190 -15.18 -9.71 2.44
CA GLU A 190 -15.64 -10.30 3.68
C GLU A 190 -14.87 -11.57 4.02
N ALA A 191 -14.89 -11.95 5.31
CA ALA A 191 -14.35 -13.23 5.76
C ALA A 191 -15.43 -14.30 5.74
N ALA A 192 -15.18 -15.42 5.09
CA ALA A 192 -16.05 -16.59 5.09
C ALA A 192 -15.70 -17.54 6.23
N ASP A 193 -16.70 -17.96 7.03
CA ASP A 193 -16.51 -18.89 8.14
C ASP A 193 -16.34 -20.34 7.65
N VAL A 194 -16.90 -20.65 6.49
CA VAL A 194 -16.84 -21.95 5.83
C VAL A 194 -16.27 -21.75 4.43
N GLU A 195 -15.43 -22.68 3.96
CA GLU A 195 -14.89 -22.61 2.62
C GLU A 195 -16.02 -22.70 1.58
N PRO A 196 -16.16 -21.72 0.69
CA PRO A 196 -17.16 -21.74 -0.37
C PRO A 196 -16.85 -22.85 -1.39
N GLU A 197 -17.92 -23.49 -1.96
CA GLU A 197 -17.77 -24.60 -2.91
C GLU A 197 -16.97 -24.22 -4.16
N ASP A 198 -17.15 -23.00 -4.68
CA ASP A 198 -16.47 -22.51 -5.89
C ASP A 198 -15.27 -21.60 -5.52
N SER A 199 -14.52 -21.94 -4.47
CA SER A 199 -13.36 -21.17 -4.07
C SER A 199 -12.17 -21.40 -5.00
N ILE A 200 -11.41 -20.32 -5.24
CA ILE A 200 -10.19 -20.29 -6.03
C ILE A 200 -8.99 -19.93 -5.15
N ASP A 201 -7.78 -20.17 -5.63
CA ASP A 201 -6.57 -19.72 -4.97
C ASP A 201 -6.24 -18.24 -5.30
N LEU A 202 -5.25 -17.67 -4.60
CA LEU A 202 -4.84 -16.27 -4.79
C LEU A 202 -4.27 -15.98 -6.18
N LEU A 203 -3.57 -16.93 -6.80
CA LEU A 203 -3.03 -16.76 -8.16
C LEU A 203 -4.14 -16.82 -9.21
N GLU A 204 -5.16 -17.61 -8.98
CA GLU A 204 -6.36 -17.64 -9.81
C GLU A 204 -7.16 -16.35 -9.69
N LEU A 205 -7.27 -15.79 -8.46
CA LEU A 205 -7.87 -14.47 -8.25
C LEU A 205 -7.12 -13.39 -9.03
N ARG A 206 -5.78 -13.37 -8.98
CA ARG A 206 -4.97 -12.42 -9.74
C ARG A 206 -5.27 -12.50 -11.23
N ARG A 207 -5.22 -13.71 -11.80
CA ARG A 207 -5.53 -13.94 -13.22
C ARG A 207 -6.95 -13.50 -13.58
N LEU A 208 -7.91 -13.74 -12.69
CA LEU A 208 -9.30 -13.34 -12.90
C LEU A 208 -9.41 -11.81 -12.96
N VAL A 209 -8.79 -11.10 -12.04
CA VAL A 209 -8.78 -9.62 -11.98
C VAL A 209 -8.07 -9.03 -13.20
N ASP A 210 -6.93 -9.61 -13.62
CA ASP A 210 -6.18 -9.18 -14.80
C ASP A 210 -7.04 -9.23 -16.09
N THR A 211 -8.03 -10.14 -16.16
CA THR A 211 -8.96 -10.20 -17.30
C THR A 211 -9.98 -9.05 -17.34
N LEU A 212 -10.07 -8.25 -16.30
CA LEU A 212 -11.00 -7.11 -16.25
C LEU A 212 -10.39 -5.81 -16.79
N ASP A 213 -9.08 -5.80 -17.06
CA ASP A 213 -8.34 -4.66 -17.60
C ASP A 213 -8.28 -4.68 -19.13
N GLY A 214 -8.91 -5.66 -19.80
CA GLY A 214 -8.87 -5.90 -21.25
C GLY A 214 -10.07 -5.36 -22.04
#